data_54961161dbf5d73949355d71ae10dbd2
#
_entry.id   54961161dbf5d73949355d71ae10dbd2
#
_cell.length_a   1.000
_cell.length_b   1.000
_cell.length_c   1.000
_cell.angle_alpha   90.00
_cell.angle_beta   90.00
_cell.angle_gamma   90.00
#
_symmetry.space_group_name_H-M   'P 1'
#
loop_
_entity.id
_entity.type
_entity.pdbx_description
1 polymer ?
#
loop_
_entity_poly.entity_id
_entity_poly.type
_entity_poly.pdbx_seq_one_letter_code
_entity_poly.pdbx_strand_id
1 'polypeptide(L)'
;MTTKIQTVLLTGKTHTTGSRREGAPHGDDRLDLQLSTPGNAGNDIAFTAIQAHPAAEQLFAGAWSACYTGALGLVAKAKKVTLPSDMSVDIEVDLGKTGSAYFIQARIDVRMPGVAHDVAEAIAQAAHDVCPYSKAVHGNIDVATNIVATDAVAA
;
A
#
# COMPACT_ATOMS: atom_id res chain seq x y z
N MET A 1 7.37 20.29 0.66
CA MET A 1 5.90 20.42 0.75
C MET A 1 5.28 19.41 -0.20
N THR A 2 4.39 18.57 0.30
CA THR A 2 3.61 17.67 -0.55
C THR A 2 2.56 18.48 -1.33
N THR A 3 2.35 18.16 -2.60
CA THR A 3 1.34 18.82 -3.42
C THR A 3 0.03 18.04 -3.31
N LYS A 4 -0.99 18.65 -2.73
CA LYS A 4 -2.31 18.02 -2.62
C LYS A 4 -2.96 17.88 -4.00
N ILE A 5 -3.47 16.69 -4.27
CA ILE A 5 -4.24 16.40 -5.48
C ILE A 5 -5.58 17.16 -5.42
N GLN A 6 -5.91 17.87 -6.50
CA GLN A 6 -7.20 18.53 -6.67
C GLN A 6 -8.26 17.61 -7.28
N THR A 7 -7.83 16.71 -8.17
CA THR A 7 -8.72 15.76 -8.84
C THR A 7 -8.08 14.40 -8.90
N VAL A 8 -8.71 13.39 -8.30
CA VAL A 8 -8.30 11.99 -8.41
C VAL A 8 -8.83 11.44 -9.73
N LEU A 9 -7.96 10.81 -10.51
CA LEU A 9 -8.28 10.19 -11.80
C LEU A 9 -8.45 8.68 -11.70
N LEU A 10 -7.63 8.03 -10.86
CA LEU A 10 -7.58 6.60 -10.67
C LEU A 10 -7.08 6.27 -9.27
N THR A 11 -7.60 5.19 -8.69
CA THR A 11 -7.07 4.60 -7.44
C THR A 11 -6.65 3.16 -7.70
N GLY A 12 -5.37 2.87 -7.56
CA GLY A 12 -4.84 1.51 -7.52
C GLY A 12 -4.92 0.94 -6.11
N LYS A 13 -5.49 -0.26 -5.96
CA LYS A 13 -5.73 -0.91 -4.66
C LYS A 13 -5.02 -2.24 -4.57
N THR A 14 -4.47 -2.53 -3.39
CA THR A 14 -3.86 -3.82 -3.06
C THR A 14 -4.27 -4.28 -1.68
N HIS A 15 -4.33 -5.59 -1.50
CA HIS A 15 -4.51 -6.24 -0.21
C HIS A 15 -3.39 -7.25 0.00
N THR A 16 -2.63 -7.10 1.08
CA THR A 16 -1.50 -7.98 1.39
C THR A 16 -1.68 -8.60 2.76
N THR A 17 -1.56 -9.93 2.82
CA THR A 17 -1.55 -10.68 4.07
C THR A 17 -0.12 -10.97 4.51
N GLY A 18 0.11 -11.13 5.81
CA GLY A 18 1.43 -11.32 6.39
C GLY A 18 2.11 -12.65 6.04
N SER A 19 1.39 -13.60 5.41
CA SER A 19 1.96 -14.90 5.05
C SER A 19 2.87 -14.77 3.82
N ARG A 20 4.17 -15.05 4.00
CA ARG A 20 5.09 -15.22 2.88
C ARG A 20 5.16 -16.69 2.52
N ARG A 21 5.03 -16.98 1.24
CA ARG A 21 5.38 -18.30 0.69
C ARG A 21 6.82 -18.25 0.18
N GLU A 22 7.55 -19.34 0.33
CA GLU A 22 8.85 -19.48 -0.31
C GLU A 22 8.67 -19.37 -1.82
N GLY A 23 9.54 -18.59 -2.46
CA GLY A 23 9.56 -18.45 -3.91
C GLY A 23 9.94 -19.78 -4.59
N ALA A 24 9.56 -19.94 -5.85
CA ALA A 24 10.02 -21.07 -6.66
C ALA A 24 11.54 -20.96 -6.88
N PRO A 25 12.29 -22.09 -6.77
CA PRO A 25 13.74 -22.06 -6.90
C PRO A 25 14.25 -21.85 -8.33
N HIS A 26 13.33 -21.70 -9.30
CA HIS A 26 13.65 -21.55 -10.73
C HIS A 26 12.83 -20.41 -11.33
N GLY A 27 13.52 -19.50 -11.95
CA GLY A 27 13.01 -18.36 -12.69
C GLY A 27 14.18 -17.56 -13.26
N ASP A 28 13.92 -16.67 -14.18
CA ASP A 28 14.94 -15.77 -14.74
C ASP A 28 15.01 -14.42 -14.02
N ASP A 29 14.40 -14.33 -12.84
CA ASP A 29 14.27 -13.14 -11.98
C ASP A 29 13.61 -11.94 -12.69
N ARG A 30 12.92 -12.20 -13.79
CA ARG A 30 12.19 -11.19 -14.55
C ARG A 30 10.72 -11.18 -14.14
N LEU A 31 10.17 -10.00 -14.03
CA LEU A 31 8.74 -9.76 -13.93
C LEU A 31 8.25 -9.22 -15.27
N ASP A 32 7.66 -10.09 -16.09
CA ASP A 32 7.04 -9.67 -17.34
C ASP A 32 5.67 -9.07 -17.05
N LEU A 33 5.50 -7.80 -17.43
CA LEU A 33 4.31 -7.03 -17.13
C LEU A 33 3.57 -6.64 -18.42
N GLN A 34 2.26 -6.88 -18.39
CA GLN A 34 1.33 -6.21 -19.27
C GLN A 34 0.49 -5.26 -18.44
N LEU A 35 0.40 -4.01 -18.85
CA LEU A 35 -0.33 -2.98 -18.13
C LEU A 35 -1.63 -2.65 -18.85
N SER A 36 -2.67 -2.42 -18.06
CA SER A 36 -3.87 -1.77 -18.57
C SER A 36 -3.60 -0.29 -18.76
N THR A 37 -3.92 0.21 -19.93
CA THR A 37 -3.90 1.65 -20.22
C THR A 37 -5.28 2.23 -19.93
N PRO A 38 -5.37 3.45 -19.37
CA PRO A 38 -6.63 4.16 -19.24
C PRO A 38 -7.28 4.34 -20.61
N GLY A 39 -8.57 4.12 -20.69
CA GLY A 39 -9.33 4.42 -21.88
C GLY A 39 -9.32 5.93 -22.18
N ASN A 40 -9.10 6.31 -23.43
CA ASN A 40 -9.22 7.72 -23.86
C ASN A 40 -10.70 8.11 -23.93
N ALA A 41 -11.23 8.66 -22.86
CA ALA A 41 -12.50 9.41 -22.89
C ALA A 41 -12.17 10.90 -22.86
N GLY A 42 -11.79 11.46 -23.99
CA GLY A 42 -11.39 12.86 -24.07
C GLY A 42 -9.99 13.12 -23.51
N ASN A 43 -9.80 14.25 -22.81
CA ASN A 43 -8.50 14.63 -22.22
C ASN A 43 -8.27 14.07 -20.82
N ASP A 44 -9.19 13.27 -20.29
CA ASP A 44 -9.10 12.71 -18.95
C ASP A 44 -8.80 11.21 -18.99
N ILE A 45 -7.89 10.78 -18.14
CA ILE A 45 -7.60 9.37 -17.90
C ILE A 45 -8.73 8.82 -17.02
N ALA A 46 -9.52 7.88 -17.55
CA ALA A 46 -10.59 7.25 -16.80
C ALA A 46 -10.60 5.74 -17.01
N PHE A 47 -10.72 4.99 -15.91
CA PHE A 47 -11.04 3.56 -15.93
C PHE A 47 -12.53 3.40 -15.65
N THR A 48 -13.26 2.88 -16.60
CA THR A 48 -14.71 2.68 -16.50
C THR A 48 -15.10 1.25 -16.12
N ALA A 49 -14.13 0.33 -16.05
CA ALA A 49 -14.34 -1.08 -15.75
C ALA A 49 -13.13 -1.71 -15.05
N ILE A 50 -13.31 -2.93 -14.52
CA ILE A 50 -12.20 -3.74 -14.00
C ILE A 50 -11.24 -4.03 -15.15
N GLN A 51 -9.98 -3.68 -14.96
CA GLN A 51 -8.95 -3.87 -15.97
C GLN A 51 -8.41 -5.31 -15.97
N ALA A 52 -8.10 -5.84 -17.14
CA ALA A 52 -7.55 -7.19 -17.29
C ALA A 52 -6.10 -7.30 -16.73
N HIS A 53 -5.38 -6.20 -16.73
CA HIS A 53 -4.00 -6.11 -16.26
C HIS A 53 -3.86 -5.00 -15.21
N PRO A 54 -2.84 -5.06 -14.33
CA PRO A 54 -2.66 -4.05 -13.30
C PRO A 54 -2.39 -2.66 -13.89
N ALA A 55 -2.81 -1.63 -13.19
CA ALA A 55 -2.37 -0.27 -13.41
C ALA A 55 -1.02 -0.02 -12.73
N ALA A 56 -0.30 1.02 -13.13
CA ALA A 56 0.96 1.42 -12.53
C ALA A 56 0.82 1.69 -11.01
N GLU A 57 -0.29 2.29 -10.60
CA GLU A 57 -0.61 2.59 -9.21
C GLU A 57 -0.81 1.32 -8.37
N GLN A 58 -1.38 0.26 -8.95
CA GLN A 58 -1.50 -1.05 -8.30
C GLN A 58 -0.14 -1.72 -8.11
N LEU A 59 0.75 -1.64 -9.11
CA LEU A 59 2.11 -2.16 -9.00
C LEU A 59 2.92 -1.41 -7.96
N PHE A 60 2.80 -0.08 -7.93
CA PHE A 60 3.44 0.76 -6.92
C PHE A 60 2.93 0.41 -5.51
N ALA A 61 1.61 0.34 -5.34
CA ALA A 61 0.98 -0.06 -4.08
C ALA A 61 1.40 -1.46 -3.65
N GLY A 62 1.48 -2.42 -4.59
CA GLY A 62 1.87 -3.81 -4.33
C GLY A 62 3.32 -3.94 -3.88
N ALA A 63 4.26 -3.27 -4.56
CA ALA A 63 5.66 -3.25 -4.18
C ALA A 63 5.86 -2.61 -2.79
N TRP A 64 5.20 -1.48 -2.55
CA TRP A 64 5.26 -0.81 -1.25
C TRP A 64 4.63 -1.67 -0.14
N SER A 65 3.48 -2.27 -0.39
CA SER A 65 2.80 -3.15 0.55
C SER A 65 3.67 -4.34 0.97
N ALA A 66 4.34 -5.00 0.04
CA ALA A 66 5.26 -6.10 0.32
C ALA A 66 6.43 -5.64 1.20
N CYS A 67 7.02 -4.49 0.89
CA CYS A 67 8.11 -3.89 1.66
C CYS A 67 7.65 -3.47 3.07
N TYR A 68 6.52 -2.78 3.16
CA TYR A 68 5.99 -2.27 4.42
C TYR A 68 5.55 -3.40 5.36
N THR A 69 4.93 -4.46 4.84
CA THR A 69 4.59 -5.67 5.61
C THR A 69 5.85 -6.31 6.23
N GLY A 70 6.94 -6.37 5.47
CA GLY A 70 8.22 -6.84 6.00
C GLY A 70 8.76 -5.94 7.12
N ALA A 71 8.63 -4.62 6.98
CA ALA A 71 9.04 -3.65 8.00
C ALA A 71 8.21 -3.78 9.28
N LEU A 72 6.89 -3.98 9.18
CA LEU A 72 6.02 -4.26 10.32
C LEU A 72 6.52 -5.47 11.12
N GLY A 73 6.89 -6.56 10.43
CA GLY A 73 7.45 -7.75 11.07
C GLY A 73 8.76 -7.48 11.82
N LEU A 74 9.66 -6.69 11.25
CA LEU A 74 10.93 -6.33 11.87
C LEU A 74 10.72 -5.47 13.13
N VAL A 75 9.84 -4.47 13.03
CA VAL A 75 9.52 -3.58 14.17
C VAL A 75 8.83 -4.34 15.29
N ALA A 76 7.84 -5.17 14.97
CA ALA A 76 7.13 -5.99 15.95
C ALA A 76 8.09 -6.91 16.69
N LYS A 77 9.00 -7.58 15.97
CA LYS A 77 10.06 -8.42 16.58
C LYS A 77 10.95 -7.62 17.53
N ALA A 78 11.38 -6.44 17.13
CA ALA A 78 12.21 -5.56 17.98
C ALA A 78 11.47 -5.12 19.24
N LYS A 79 10.16 -4.89 19.14
CA LYS A 79 9.28 -4.54 20.27
C LYS A 79 8.78 -5.76 21.06
N LYS A 80 9.18 -6.98 20.67
CA LYS A 80 8.74 -8.26 21.27
C LYS A 80 7.22 -8.45 21.22
N VAL A 81 6.58 -7.96 20.17
CA VAL A 81 5.16 -8.13 19.88
C VAL A 81 4.99 -9.23 18.83
N THR A 82 4.14 -10.20 19.11
CA THR A 82 3.77 -11.22 18.13
C THR A 82 2.67 -10.68 17.23
N LEU A 83 2.94 -10.59 15.94
CA LEU A 83 1.91 -10.20 14.97
C LEU A 83 0.93 -11.36 14.74
N PRO A 84 -0.37 -11.06 14.62
CA PRO A 84 -1.37 -12.08 14.31
C PRO A 84 -1.18 -12.64 12.89
N SER A 85 -1.54 -13.90 12.72
CA SER A 85 -1.42 -14.60 11.41
C SER A 85 -2.36 -14.04 10.34
N ASP A 86 -3.43 -13.40 10.76
CA ASP A 86 -4.44 -12.75 9.92
C ASP A 86 -4.22 -11.24 9.77
N MET A 87 -3.04 -10.76 10.13
CA MET A 87 -2.63 -9.37 9.85
C MET A 87 -2.72 -9.08 8.35
N SER A 88 -3.23 -7.92 8.03
CA SER A 88 -3.28 -7.46 6.63
C SER A 88 -2.92 -5.98 6.50
N VAL A 89 -2.45 -5.63 5.31
CA VAL A 89 -2.13 -4.27 4.89
C VAL A 89 -2.82 -4.00 3.56
N ASP A 90 -3.67 -3.00 3.54
CA ASP A 90 -4.28 -2.48 2.32
C ASP A 90 -3.59 -1.16 1.97
N ILE A 91 -3.10 -1.03 0.75
CA ILE A 91 -2.56 0.23 0.24
C ILE A 91 -3.37 0.65 -0.97
N GLU A 92 -3.86 1.87 -0.93
CA GLU A 92 -4.48 2.54 -2.04
C GLU A 92 -3.58 3.69 -2.51
N VAL A 93 -3.32 3.75 -3.80
CA VAL A 93 -2.55 4.83 -4.44
C VAL A 93 -3.46 5.53 -5.45
N ASP A 94 -3.67 6.80 -5.25
CA ASP A 94 -4.39 7.64 -6.20
C ASP A 94 -3.40 8.27 -7.18
N LEU A 95 -3.69 8.17 -8.47
CA LEU A 95 -3.19 9.09 -9.48
C LEU A 95 -4.17 10.27 -9.57
N GLY A 96 -3.67 11.46 -9.49
CA GLY A 96 -4.48 12.65 -9.61
C GLY A 96 -3.72 13.81 -10.24
N LYS A 97 -4.40 14.92 -10.39
CA LYS A 97 -3.82 16.13 -10.97
C LYS A 97 -4.12 17.38 -10.16
N THR A 98 -3.24 18.35 -10.30
CA THR A 98 -3.40 19.71 -9.83
C THR A 98 -2.98 20.63 -10.97
N GLY A 99 -3.91 21.35 -11.54
CA GLY A 99 -3.69 22.03 -12.82
C GLY A 99 -3.37 21.01 -13.92
N SER A 100 -2.24 21.19 -14.61
CA SER A 100 -1.74 20.28 -15.66
C SER A 100 -0.75 19.22 -15.17
N ALA A 101 -0.34 19.26 -13.90
CA ALA A 101 0.66 18.35 -13.35
C ALA A 101 0.02 17.15 -12.68
N TYR A 102 0.64 15.97 -12.86
CA TYR A 102 0.19 14.72 -12.25
C TYR A 102 0.97 14.43 -10.96
N PHE A 103 0.25 13.88 -9.98
CA PHE A 103 0.79 13.52 -8.67
C PHE A 103 0.16 12.22 -8.18
N ILE A 104 0.81 11.59 -7.20
CA ILE A 104 0.22 10.47 -6.44
C ILE A 104 0.08 10.84 -4.97
N GLN A 105 -0.89 10.22 -4.31
CA GLN A 105 -1.07 10.20 -2.86
C GLN A 105 -1.45 8.79 -2.44
N ALA A 106 -1.31 8.44 -1.16
CA ALA A 106 -1.56 7.10 -0.69
C ALA A 106 -2.31 7.06 0.64
N ARG A 107 -3.04 5.97 0.84
CA ARG A 107 -3.64 5.55 2.12
C ARG A 107 -3.17 4.14 2.43
N ILE A 108 -2.79 3.92 3.67
CA ILE A 108 -2.36 2.62 4.19
C ILE A 108 -3.25 2.27 5.37
N ASP A 109 -3.99 1.19 5.23
CA ASP A 109 -4.81 0.62 6.28
C ASP A 109 -4.17 -0.67 6.79
N VAL A 110 -3.85 -0.69 8.07
CA VAL A 110 -3.21 -1.83 8.74
C VAL A 110 -4.20 -2.47 9.69
N ARG A 111 -4.37 -3.79 9.58
CA ARG A 111 -5.18 -4.61 10.48
C ARG A 111 -4.30 -5.54 11.27
N MET A 112 -4.34 -5.44 12.59
CA MET A 112 -3.60 -6.30 13.53
C MET A 112 -4.57 -6.84 14.59
N PRO A 113 -5.40 -7.86 14.27
CA PRO A 113 -6.37 -8.41 15.22
C PRO A 113 -5.72 -8.86 16.51
N GLY A 114 -6.29 -8.47 17.64
CA GLY A 114 -5.79 -8.84 18.98
C GLY A 114 -4.59 -8.06 19.47
N VAL A 115 -4.02 -7.14 18.68
CA VAL A 115 -3.01 -6.18 19.16
C VAL A 115 -3.69 -4.90 19.65
N ALA A 116 -3.28 -4.40 20.79
CA ALA A 116 -3.81 -3.14 21.32
C ALA A 116 -3.58 -1.98 20.33
N HIS A 117 -4.54 -1.09 20.18
CA HIS A 117 -4.53 -0.05 19.15
C HIS A 117 -3.30 0.84 19.20
N ASP A 118 -2.92 1.28 20.39
CA ASP A 118 -1.73 2.13 20.63
C ASP A 118 -0.42 1.40 20.27
N VAL A 119 -0.36 0.09 20.52
CA VAL A 119 0.79 -0.76 20.16
C VAL A 119 0.84 -0.94 18.64
N ALA A 120 -0.30 -1.22 18.01
CA ALA A 120 -0.39 -1.36 16.56
C ALA A 120 -0.01 -0.05 15.86
N GLU A 121 -0.48 1.09 16.35
CA GLU A 121 -0.13 2.41 15.83
C GLU A 121 1.38 2.68 15.96
N ALA A 122 1.97 2.40 17.12
CA ALA A 122 3.41 2.57 17.34
C ALA A 122 4.26 1.67 16.42
N ILE A 123 3.80 0.46 16.12
CA ILE A 123 4.45 -0.44 15.16
C ILE A 123 4.32 0.10 13.74
N ALA A 124 3.12 0.52 13.34
CA ALA A 124 2.86 1.03 12.00
C ALA A 124 3.66 2.30 11.71
N GLN A 125 3.72 3.23 12.65
CA GLN A 125 4.53 4.45 12.48
C GLN A 125 6.03 4.13 12.40
N ALA A 126 6.56 3.30 13.28
CA ALA A 126 7.97 2.92 13.24
C ALA A 126 8.34 2.10 11.98
N ALA A 127 7.40 1.41 11.37
CA ALA A 127 7.64 0.67 10.14
C ALA A 127 7.97 1.60 8.96
N HIS A 128 7.49 2.84 8.94
CA HIS A 128 7.87 3.82 7.90
C HIS A 128 9.37 4.15 7.94
N ASP A 129 9.97 4.18 9.13
CA ASP A 129 11.40 4.45 9.30
C ASP A 129 12.27 3.26 8.87
N VAL A 130 11.71 2.06 8.82
CA VAL A 130 12.41 0.83 8.41
C VAL A 130 12.21 0.55 6.93
N CYS A 131 11.01 0.78 6.40
CA CYS A 131 10.64 0.46 5.02
C CYS A 131 11.36 1.37 4.01
N PRO A 132 12.21 0.83 3.10
CA PRO A 132 12.87 1.64 2.07
C PRO A 132 11.91 2.38 1.15
N TYR A 133 10.76 1.78 0.80
CA TYR A 133 9.78 2.44 -0.06
C TYR A 133 9.07 3.59 0.65
N SER A 134 8.75 3.45 1.95
CA SER A 134 8.23 4.57 2.74
C SER A 134 9.24 5.73 2.81
N LYS A 135 10.52 5.43 2.99
CA LYS A 135 11.58 6.45 2.97
C LYS A 135 11.69 7.16 1.61
N ALA A 136 11.52 6.42 0.50
CA ALA A 136 11.61 6.98 -0.84
C ALA A 136 10.53 8.03 -1.13
N VAL A 137 9.35 7.89 -0.51
CA VAL A 137 8.22 8.81 -0.70
C VAL A 137 8.07 9.85 0.41
N HIS A 138 8.83 9.70 1.50
CA HIS A 138 8.73 10.59 2.67
C HIS A 138 8.93 12.05 2.29
N GLY A 139 7.99 12.90 2.68
CA GLY A 139 8.01 14.33 2.40
C GLY A 139 7.72 14.71 0.93
N ASN A 140 7.53 13.72 0.04
CA ASN A 140 7.29 13.95 -1.39
C ASN A 140 5.83 13.76 -1.79
N ILE A 141 5.13 12.82 -1.16
CA ILE A 141 3.69 12.60 -1.37
C ILE A 141 2.93 12.61 -0.04
N ASP A 142 1.62 12.86 -0.11
CA ASP A 142 0.76 12.72 1.06
C ASP A 142 0.48 11.25 1.31
N VAL A 143 0.73 10.80 2.55
CA VAL A 143 0.50 9.41 3.01
C VAL A 143 -0.29 9.46 4.30
N ALA A 144 -1.47 8.85 4.30
CA ALA A 144 -2.26 8.60 5.50
C ALA A 144 -2.10 7.13 5.92
N THR A 145 -1.79 6.90 7.20
CA THR A 145 -1.70 5.54 7.76
C THR A 145 -2.71 5.39 8.88
N ASN A 146 -3.55 4.37 8.79
CA ASN A 146 -4.63 4.09 9.73
C ASN A 146 -4.49 2.69 10.32
N ILE A 147 -4.81 2.55 11.59
CA ILE A 147 -5.07 1.24 12.19
C ILE A 147 -6.56 1.00 12.14
N VAL A 148 -6.96 0.01 11.34
CA VAL A 148 -8.36 -0.34 11.21
C VAL A 148 -8.75 -1.26 12.38
N ALA A 149 -9.73 -0.81 13.17
CA ALA A 149 -10.29 -1.64 14.21
C ALA A 149 -10.86 -2.93 13.58
N THR A 150 -10.43 -4.07 14.07
CA THR A 150 -11.14 -5.32 13.80
C THR A 150 -12.31 -5.35 14.76
N ASP A 151 -13.53 -5.36 14.23
CA ASP A 151 -14.69 -5.63 15.05
C ASP A 151 -14.40 -6.93 15.81
N ALA A 152 -14.42 -6.85 17.13
CA ALA A 152 -14.37 -8.04 17.95
C ALA A 152 -15.55 -8.90 17.48
N VAL A 153 -15.25 -10.06 16.88
CA VAL A 153 -16.29 -11.04 16.59
C VAL A 153 -16.94 -11.30 17.95
N ALA A 154 -18.16 -10.79 18.11
CA ALA A 154 -18.94 -11.07 19.29
C ALA A 154 -19.09 -12.60 19.36
N ALA A 155 -18.51 -13.15 20.40
CA ALA A 155 -18.58 -14.57 20.71
C ALA A 155 -20.03 -14.97 21.03
#